data_9d9e1df9af988424dedb0b76941c7b53
#
_entry.id   9d9e1df9af988424dedb0b76941c7b53
#
_cell.length_a   1.000
_cell.length_b   1.000
_cell.length_c   1.000
_cell.angle_alpha   90.00
_cell.angle_beta   90.00
_cell.angle_gamma   90.00
#
_symmetry.space_group_name_H-M   'P 1'
#
loop_
_entity.id
_entity.type
_entity.pdbx_description
1 polymer ?
#
loop_
_entity_poly.entity_id
_entity_poly.type
_entity_poly.pdbx_seq_one_letter_code
_entity_poly.pdbx_strand_id
1 'polypeptide(L)'
;MSFLGMWCLVPVRPDTVARYAPELAPVIEAEAALPASTDLLRWWRAGGSTPEAMDRFLELAAPSALDERICTVYEAWEQGYDKSLPHVVASARKAYPASAMAFALGPQRFAHLPGWFGDLLLTPEQVVQTLPAVERAYDWTPQSRHQAELLLTAALHDEGGRDDITALLDGVPPVWRAAANAGHGLLGAQFIP
;
A
#
# COMPACT_ATOMS: atom_id res chain seq x y z
N MET A 1 22.48 8.84 -1.63
CA MET A 1 22.52 7.43 -1.17
C MET A 1 21.60 6.63 -2.09
N SER A 2 21.94 5.37 -2.40
CA SER A 2 21.05 4.47 -3.16
C SER A 2 20.37 3.54 -2.16
N PHE A 3 19.06 3.43 -2.20
CA PHE A 3 18.27 2.48 -1.42
C PHE A 3 17.33 1.69 -2.35
N LEU A 4 16.82 0.58 -1.87
CA LEU A 4 15.75 -0.18 -2.52
C LEU A 4 14.52 -0.05 -1.63
N GLY A 5 13.47 0.59 -2.14
CA GLY A 5 12.18 0.56 -1.46
C GLY A 5 11.42 -0.71 -1.85
N MET A 6 10.76 -1.32 -0.90
CA MET A 6 9.89 -2.48 -1.11
C MET A 6 8.52 -2.23 -0.51
N TRP A 7 7.52 -2.79 -1.13
CA TRP A 7 6.18 -2.94 -0.56
C TRP A 7 5.70 -4.36 -0.73
N CYS A 8 5.15 -4.91 0.34
CA CYS A 8 4.47 -6.19 0.29
C CYS A 8 3.01 -6.06 0.74
N LEU A 9 2.14 -6.85 0.14
CA LEU A 9 0.76 -7.07 0.56
C LEU A 9 0.48 -8.56 0.53
N VAL A 10 0.30 -9.14 1.71
CA VAL A 10 0.21 -10.59 1.88
C VAL A 10 -0.98 -11.00 2.74
N PRO A 11 -1.70 -12.08 2.38
CA PRO A 11 -2.66 -12.70 3.28
C PRO A 11 -1.95 -13.33 4.48
N VAL A 12 -2.48 -13.06 5.66
CA VAL A 12 -1.93 -13.60 6.91
C VAL A 12 -3.02 -14.31 7.72
N ARG A 13 -2.63 -15.36 8.44
CA ARG A 13 -3.57 -16.14 9.26
C ARG A 13 -4.19 -15.29 10.36
N PRO A 14 -5.45 -15.58 10.77
CA PRO A 14 -6.16 -14.81 11.80
C PRO A 14 -5.44 -14.76 13.15
N ASP A 15 -4.77 -15.84 13.56
CA ASP A 15 -4.00 -15.90 14.79
C ASP A 15 -2.79 -14.95 14.78
N THR A 16 -2.17 -14.78 13.62
CA THR A 16 -1.09 -13.80 13.41
C THR A 16 -1.63 -12.38 13.54
N VAL A 17 -2.77 -12.09 12.90
CA VAL A 17 -3.39 -10.77 13.06
C VAL A 17 -3.72 -10.49 14.52
N ALA A 18 -4.37 -11.44 15.22
CA ALA A 18 -4.71 -11.28 16.63
C ALA A 18 -3.49 -11.01 17.52
N ARG A 19 -2.35 -11.62 17.19
CA ARG A 19 -1.10 -11.45 17.93
C ARG A 19 -0.45 -10.08 17.70
N TYR A 20 -0.39 -9.59 16.46
CA TYR A 20 0.40 -8.40 16.10
C TYR A 20 -0.42 -7.12 15.94
N ALA A 21 -1.75 -7.20 15.77
CA ALA A 21 -2.60 -6.03 15.64
C ALA A 21 -2.53 -5.07 16.84
N PRO A 22 -2.46 -5.53 18.10
CA PRO A 22 -2.33 -4.62 19.24
C PRO A 22 -1.07 -3.73 19.20
N GLU A 23 -0.02 -4.17 18.52
CA GLU A 23 1.22 -3.39 18.38
C GLU A 23 1.24 -2.55 17.10
N LEU A 24 0.84 -3.12 15.96
CA LEU A 24 1.02 -2.48 14.65
C LEU A 24 -0.14 -1.55 14.27
N ALA A 25 -1.40 -1.92 14.55
CA ALA A 25 -2.54 -1.11 14.11
C ALA A 25 -2.56 0.30 14.73
N PRO A 26 -2.29 0.49 16.04
CA PRO A 26 -2.27 1.83 16.64
C PRO A 26 -1.20 2.75 16.04
N VAL A 27 -0.07 2.20 15.58
CA VAL A 27 1.02 2.98 14.97
C VAL A 27 0.57 3.53 13.62
N ILE A 28 -0.07 2.68 12.79
CA ILE A 28 -0.62 3.09 11.49
C ILE A 28 -1.72 4.14 11.66
N GLU A 29 -2.62 3.94 12.62
CA GLU A 29 -3.70 4.89 12.91
C GLU A 29 -3.16 6.22 13.43
N ALA A 30 -2.16 6.20 14.30
CA ALA A 30 -1.51 7.40 14.83
C ALA A 30 -0.84 8.20 13.72
N GLU A 31 -0.12 7.54 12.79
CA GLU A 31 0.50 8.21 11.64
C GLU A 31 -0.54 8.88 10.75
N ALA A 32 -1.61 8.17 10.41
CA ALA A 32 -2.70 8.72 9.61
C ALA A 32 -3.40 9.92 10.27
N ALA A 33 -3.40 9.98 11.61
CA ALA A 33 -4.02 11.05 12.40
C ALA A 33 -3.12 12.26 12.64
N LEU A 34 -1.82 12.20 12.28
CA LEU A 34 -0.92 13.34 12.46
C LEU A 34 -1.40 14.57 11.69
N PRO A 35 -1.20 15.80 12.24
CA PRO A 35 -1.49 17.04 11.53
C PRO A 35 -0.81 17.10 10.15
N ALA A 36 0.45 16.69 10.05
CA ALA A 36 1.21 16.65 8.80
C ALA A 36 0.56 15.72 7.76
N SER A 37 0.09 14.53 8.18
CA SER A 37 -0.61 13.56 7.35
C SER A 37 -1.95 14.11 6.83
N THR A 38 -2.70 14.78 7.71
CA THR A 38 -3.95 15.45 7.35
C THR A 38 -3.71 16.59 6.36
N ASP A 39 -2.65 17.38 6.56
CA ASP A 39 -2.28 18.50 5.67
C ASP A 39 -1.81 17.99 4.30
N LEU A 40 -1.04 16.90 4.26
CA LEU A 40 -0.67 16.21 3.03
C LEU A 40 -1.91 15.78 2.22
N LEU A 41 -2.85 15.09 2.85
CA LEU A 41 -4.08 14.64 2.17
C LEU A 41 -4.92 15.82 1.68
N ARG A 42 -5.00 16.91 2.45
CA ARG A 42 -5.72 18.12 2.06
C ARG A 42 -5.07 18.79 0.85
N TRP A 43 -3.77 18.99 0.89
CA TRP A 43 -3.01 19.57 -0.21
C TRP A 43 -3.13 18.70 -1.48
N TRP A 44 -2.98 17.38 -1.36
CA TRP A 44 -3.09 16.46 -2.47
C TRP A 44 -4.48 16.50 -3.13
N ARG A 45 -5.55 16.51 -2.33
CA ARG A 45 -6.94 16.64 -2.81
C ARG A 45 -7.23 17.97 -3.47
N ALA A 46 -6.56 19.04 -3.06
CA ALA A 46 -6.74 20.39 -3.61
C ALA A 46 -6.00 20.64 -4.95
N GLY A 47 -5.34 19.64 -5.52
CA GLY A 47 -4.66 19.76 -6.81
C GLY A 47 -3.18 19.36 -6.79
N GLY A 48 -2.68 18.78 -5.70
CA GLY A 48 -1.33 18.22 -5.60
C GLY A 48 -1.12 16.91 -6.39
N SER A 49 -1.98 16.62 -7.38
CA SER A 49 -1.91 15.41 -8.21
C SER A 49 -1.32 15.68 -9.60
N THR A 50 -0.60 16.77 -9.77
CA THR A 50 0.07 17.09 -11.05
C THR A 50 1.44 16.41 -11.11
N PRO A 51 1.97 16.13 -12.32
CA PRO A 51 3.32 15.56 -12.46
C PRO A 51 4.39 16.37 -11.72
N GLU A 52 4.27 17.72 -11.72
CA GLU A 52 5.21 18.62 -11.05
C GLU A 52 5.16 18.54 -9.51
N ALA A 53 4.04 18.06 -8.98
CA ALA A 53 3.84 17.87 -7.54
C ALA A 53 4.28 16.49 -7.05
N MET A 54 4.63 15.58 -7.96
CA MET A 54 4.92 14.17 -7.67
C MET A 54 6.08 14.00 -6.68
N ASP A 55 7.21 14.63 -6.92
CA ASP A 55 8.39 14.50 -6.05
C ASP A 55 8.08 14.94 -4.62
N ARG A 56 7.39 16.09 -4.49
CA ARG A 56 6.95 16.58 -3.18
C ARG A 56 5.98 15.63 -2.50
N PHE A 57 5.04 15.04 -3.24
CA PHE A 57 4.12 14.05 -2.69
C PHE A 57 4.90 12.84 -2.18
N LEU A 58 5.79 12.30 -2.99
CA LEU A 58 6.59 11.13 -2.65
C LEU A 58 7.48 11.36 -1.43
N GLU A 59 8.10 12.54 -1.30
CA GLU A 59 8.87 12.90 -0.10
C GLU A 59 8.01 12.92 1.18
N LEU A 60 6.77 13.40 1.10
CA LEU A 60 5.87 13.53 2.25
C LEU A 60 5.15 12.21 2.60
N ALA A 61 4.93 11.35 1.61
CA ALA A 61 4.22 10.08 1.76
C ALA A 61 5.17 8.86 1.92
N ALA A 62 6.49 9.07 1.76
CA ALA A 62 7.48 8.01 1.75
C ALA A 62 7.74 7.34 3.10
N PRO A 63 7.78 8.05 4.25
CA PRO A 63 8.02 7.39 5.53
C PRO A 63 6.95 6.35 5.82
N SER A 64 7.39 5.13 6.13
CA SER A 64 6.48 4.10 6.59
C SER A 64 6.11 4.34 8.05
N ALA A 65 4.83 4.21 8.39
CA ALA A 65 4.37 4.19 9.78
C ALA A 65 5.02 3.05 10.57
N LEU A 66 5.50 2.00 9.88
CA LEU A 66 6.03 0.78 10.47
C LEU A 66 7.56 0.71 10.51
N ASP A 67 8.29 1.77 10.11
CA ASP A 67 9.77 1.74 10.08
C ASP A 67 10.40 1.35 11.42
N GLU A 68 9.89 1.89 12.53
CA GLU A 68 10.38 1.55 13.87
C GLU A 68 9.90 0.17 14.37
N ARG A 69 9.02 -0.48 13.62
CA ARG A 69 8.43 -1.80 13.91
C ARG A 69 8.79 -2.86 12.89
N ILE A 70 9.81 -2.62 12.09
CA ILE A 70 10.17 -3.51 10.98
C ILE A 70 10.45 -4.95 11.43
N CYS A 71 11.06 -5.15 12.60
CA CYS A 71 11.29 -6.49 13.14
C CYS A 71 9.96 -7.20 13.43
N THR A 72 8.98 -6.50 14.03
CA THR A 72 7.64 -7.05 14.30
C THR A 72 6.90 -7.36 13.00
N VAL A 73 7.06 -6.52 11.97
CA VAL A 73 6.49 -6.77 10.63
C VAL A 73 7.08 -8.04 10.01
N TYR A 74 8.40 -8.22 10.08
CA TYR A 74 9.05 -9.44 9.58
C TYR A 74 8.59 -10.69 10.33
N GLU A 75 8.47 -10.62 11.66
CA GLU A 75 7.95 -11.74 12.45
C GLU A 75 6.51 -12.08 12.06
N ALA A 76 5.63 -11.09 11.89
CA ALA A 76 4.26 -11.28 11.46
C ALA A 76 4.20 -11.89 10.06
N TRP A 77 5.06 -11.46 9.16
CA TRP A 77 5.17 -12.03 7.83
C TRP A 77 5.64 -13.49 7.88
N GLU A 78 6.78 -13.77 8.49
CA GLU A 78 7.34 -15.13 8.55
C GLU A 78 6.38 -16.14 9.19
N GLN A 79 5.68 -15.73 10.24
CA GLN A 79 4.78 -16.60 10.98
C GLN A 79 3.39 -16.74 10.36
N GLY A 80 2.92 -15.71 9.66
CA GLY A 80 1.52 -15.58 9.24
C GLY A 80 1.26 -15.73 7.76
N TYR A 81 2.24 -15.45 6.92
CA TYR A 81 2.05 -15.42 5.48
C TYR A 81 1.67 -16.77 4.90
N ASP A 82 0.53 -16.83 4.23
CA ASP A 82 0.10 -18.00 3.48
C ASP A 82 0.58 -17.94 2.03
N LYS A 83 1.68 -18.67 1.76
CA LYS A 83 2.33 -18.72 0.45
C LYS A 83 1.48 -19.37 -0.65
N SER A 84 0.38 -20.04 -0.29
CA SER A 84 -0.54 -20.67 -1.25
C SER A 84 -1.50 -19.66 -1.88
N LEU A 85 -1.63 -18.46 -1.29
CA LEU A 85 -2.52 -17.40 -1.75
C LEU A 85 -1.77 -16.35 -2.59
N PRO A 86 -2.46 -15.65 -3.50
CA PRO A 86 -1.91 -14.51 -4.20
C PRO A 86 -1.36 -13.46 -3.23
N HIS A 87 -0.29 -12.81 -3.63
CA HIS A 87 0.36 -11.73 -2.90
C HIS A 87 0.93 -10.70 -3.87
N VAL A 88 1.21 -9.50 -3.38
CA VAL A 88 1.95 -8.48 -4.10
C VAL A 88 3.28 -8.25 -3.38
N VAL A 89 4.36 -8.25 -4.15
CA VAL A 89 5.65 -7.70 -3.76
C VAL A 89 6.12 -6.83 -4.91
N ALA A 90 6.44 -5.58 -4.61
CA ALA A 90 6.98 -4.64 -5.58
C ALA A 90 8.22 -3.96 -5.00
N SER A 91 9.20 -3.71 -5.84
CA SER A 91 10.44 -3.06 -5.43
C SER A 91 10.89 -2.02 -6.45
N ALA A 92 11.52 -0.95 -5.96
CA ALA A 92 12.12 0.05 -6.85
C ALA A 92 13.33 0.71 -6.18
N ARG A 93 14.37 0.98 -6.97
CA ARG A 93 15.52 1.75 -6.47
C ARG A 93 15.14 3.21 -6.28
N LYS A 94 15.51 3.77 -5.14
CA LYS A 94 15.30 5.18 -4.77
C LYS A 94 13.82 5.62 -4.78
N ALA A 95 12.90 4.68 -4.70
CA ALA A 95 11.47 4.97 -4.69
C ALA A 95 10.75 4.06 -3.68
N TYR A 96 9.54 4.47 -3.31
CA TYR A 96 8.66 3.75 -2.41
C TYR A 96 7.42 3.29 -3.18
N PRO A 97 7.30 1.99 -3.51
CA PRO A 97 6.28 1.48 -4.40
C PRO A 97 4.84 1.78 -3.95
N ALA A 98 4.54 1.70 -2.64
CA ALA A 98 3.19 1.98 -2.16
C ALA A 98 2.81 3.47 -2.26
N SER A 99 3.76 4.38 -1.97
CA SER A 99 3.53 5.81 -2.14
C SER A 99 3.39 6.18 -3.62
N ALA A 100 4.19 5.58 -4.49
CA ALA A 100 4.08 5.75 -5.94
C ALA A 100 2.72 5.23 -6.48
N MET A 101 2.27 4.07 -6.00
CA MET A 101 0.94 3.52 -6.31
C MET A 101 -0.17 4.48 -5.85
N ALA A 102 -0.08 5.00 -4.63
CA ALA A 102 -1.05 5.96 -4.12
C ALA A 102 -1.14 7.20 -5.02
N PHE A 103 0.00 7.77 -5.43
CA PHE A 103 0.03 8.89 -6.35
C PHE A 103 -0.64 8.57 -7.69
N ALA A 104 -0.35 7.40 -8.27
CA ALA A 104 -0.93 6.95 -9.53
C ALA A 104 -2.45 6.70 -9.46
N LEU A 105 -2.96 6.19 -8.32
CA LEU A 105 -4.39 6.06 -8.04
C LEU A 105 -5.09 7.42 -7.97
N GLY A 106 -4.41 8.41 -7.44
CA GLY A 106 -4.97 9.73 -7.15
C GLY A 106 -5.82 9.76 -5.88
N PRO A 107 -6.08 10.96 -5.33
CA PRO A 107 -6.67 11.12 -4.00
C PRO A 107 -8.09 10.56 -3.86
N GLN A 108 -8.88 10.54 -4.94
CA GLN A 108 -10.26 10.04 -4.91
C GLN A 108 -10.32 8.52 -4.79
N ARG A 109 -9.51 7.80 -5.57
CA ARG A 109 -9.44 6.34 -5.52
C ARG A 109 -8.72 5.88 -4.26
N PHE A 110 -7.62 6.54 -3.90
CA PHE A 110 -6.88 6.25 -2.67
C PHE A 110 -7.74 6.37 -1.41
N ALA A 111 -8.69 7.31 -1.36
CA ALA A 111 -9.60 7.47 -0.22
C ALA A 111 -10.48 6.23 0.07
N HIS A 112 -10.51 5.26 -0.82
CA HIS A 112 -11.20 3.98 -0.63
C HIS A 112 -10.32 2.89 -0.02
N LEU A 113 -9.00 3.12 0.08
CA LEU A 113 -8.08 2.14 0.63
C LEU A 113 -7.93 2.32 2.14
N PRO A 114 -7.90 1.23 2.92
CA PRO A 114 -7.59 1.29 4.35
C PRO A 114 -6.08 1.42 4.59
N GLY A 115 -5.73 1.80 5.82
CA GLY A 115 -4.35 1.94 6.26
C GLY A 115 -3.74 3.29 5.88
N TRP A 116 -2.41 3.34 5.83
CA TRP A 116 -1.65 4.55 5.54
C TRP A 116 -0.57 4.26 4.48
N PHE A 117 -0.74 4.74 3.26
CA PHE A 117 0.18 4.59 2.12
C PHE A 117 0.78 3.18 1.97
N GLY A 118 -0.09 2.15 2.07
CA GLY A 118 0.30 0.75 1.92
C GLY A 118 0.58 0.02 3.23
N ASP A 119 0.77 0.73 4.32
CA ASP A 119 0.88 0.13 5.64
C ASP A 119 -0.51 -0.20 6.19
N LEU A 120 -0.75 -1.45 6.48
CA LEU A 120 -2.02 -1.94 7.05
C LEU A 120 -1.83 -3.29 7.74
N LEU A 121 -2.62 -3.54 8.75
CA LEU A 121 -2.85 -4.87 9.29
C LEU A 121 -4.35 -5.02 9.57
N LEU A 122 -5.03 -5.81 8.76
CA LEU A 122 -6.48 -5.97 8.78
C LEU A 122 -6.90 -7.33 9.31
N THR A 123 -7.94 -7.34 10.13
CA THR A 123 -8.60 -8.59 10.52
C THR A 123 -9.37 -9.20 9.35
N PRO A 124 -9.73 -10.50 9.38
CA PRO A 124 -10.55 -11.12 8.35
C PRO A 124 -11.87 -10.37 8.09
N GLU A 125 -12.51 -9.86 9.14
CA GLU A 125 -13.75 -9.09 9.05
C GLU A 125 -13.53 -7.75 8.35
N GLN A 126 -12.43 -7.05 8.66
CA GLN A 126 -12.06 -5.80 8.00
C GLN A 126 -11.72 -6.01 6.52
N VAL A 127 -11.09 -7.14 6.17
CA VAL A 127 -10.81 -7.50 4.77
C VAL A 127 -12.11 -7.65 3.99
N VAL A 128 -13.09 -8.38 4.52
CA VAL A 128 -14.41 -8.53 3.89
C VAL A 128 -15.13 -7.18 3.78
N GLN A 129 -15.12 -6.37 4.82
CA GLN A 129 -15.78 -5.07 4.85
C GLN A 129 -15.17 -4.07 3.86
N THR A 130 -13.86 -4.10 3.67
CA THR A 130 -13.14 -3.14 2.80
C THR A 130 -13.07 -3.58 1.35
N LEU A 131 -13.24 -4.88 1.04
CA LEU A 131 -13.12 -5.42 -0.32
C LEU A 131 -13.94 -4.62 -1.37
N PRO A 132 -15.23 -4.27 -1.17
CA PRO A 132 -15.98 -3.51 -2.18
C PRO A 132 -15.39 -2.11 -2.43
N ALA A 133 -14.75 -1.50 -1.42
CA ALA A 133 -14.10 -0.19 -1.55
C ALA A 133 -12.80 -0.31 -2.34
N VAL A 134 -12.01 -1.35 -2.07
CA VAL A 134 -10.79 -1.66 -2.82
C VAL A 134 -11.11 -1.95 -4.29
N GLU A 135 -12.12 -2.75 -4.58
CA GLU A 135 -12.55 -3.02 -5.95
C GLU A 135 -12.93 -1.74 -6.70
N ARG A 136 -13.64 -0.81 -6.05
CA ARG A 136 -13.92 0.52 -6.64
C ARG A 136 -12.67 1.35 -6.88
N ALA A 137 -11.68 1.31 -5.99
CA ALA A 137 -10.42 2.02 -6.17
C ALA A 137 -9.68 1.56 -7.43
N TYR A 138 -9.78 0.29 -7.76
CA TYR A 138 -9.13 -0.37 -8.90
C TYR A 138 -10.06 -0.65 -10.08
N ASP A 139 -11.25 -0.04 -10.12
CA ASP A 139 -12.16 -0.12 -11.27
C ASP A 139 -11.66 0.80 -12.39
N TRP A 140 -10.81 0.24 -13.24
CA TRP A 140 -10.13 0.97 -14.31
C TRP A 140 -10.94 0.98 -15.60
N THR A 141 -11.09 2.16 -16.20
CA THR A 141 -11.28 2.24 -17.65
C THR A 141 -9.91 2.06 -18.35
N PRO A 142 -9.87 1.65 -19.63
CA PRO A 142 -8.59 1.55 -20.35
C PRO A 142 -7.77 2.84 -20.30
N GLN A 143 -8.43 3.99 -20.39
CA GLN A 143 -7.77 5.30 -20.34
C GLN A 143 -7.21 5.61 -18.95
N SER A 144 -7.99 5.41 -17.89
CA SER A 144 -7.51 5.67 -16.51
C SER A 144 -6.41 4.69 -16.10
N ARG A 145 -6.47 3.43 -16.55
CA ARG A 145 -5.42 2.44 -16.32
C ARG A 145 -4.10 2.85 -16.98
N HIS A 146 -4.16 3.29 -18.24
CA HIS A 146 -3.00 3.77 -18.97
C HIS A 146 -2.39 5.03 -18.31
N GLN A 147 -3.23 5.98 -17.89
CA GLN A 147 -2.75 7.17 -17.18
C GLN A 147 -2.08 6.80 -15.84
N ALA A 148 -2.65 5.88 -15.07
CA ALA A 148 -2.05 5.40 -13.82
C ALA A 148 -0.71 4.69 -14.07
N GLU A 149 -0.59 3.93 -15.15
CA GLU A 149 0.66 3.28 -15.56
C GLU A 149 1.76 4.31 -15.86
N LEU A 150 1.46 5.37 -16.60
CA LEU A 150 2.41 6.44 -16.89
C LEU A 150 2.88 7.16 -15.62
N LEU A 151 1.95 7.51 -14.72
CA LEU A 151 2.28 8.15 -13.46
C LEU A 151 3.10 7.25 -12.55
N LEU A 152 2.76 5.97 -12.46
CA LEU A 152 3.49 5.01 -11.65
C LEU A 152 4.91 4.78 -12.20
N THR A 153 5.06 4.64 -13.51
CA THR A 153 6.37 4.52 -14.17
C THR A 153 7.26 5.72 -13.84
N ALA A 154 6.73 6.94 -13.96
CA ALA A 154 7.46 8.15 -13.62
C ALA A 154 7.79 8.22 -12.13
N ALA A 155 6.86 7.88 -11.22
CA ALA A 155 7.05 7.89 -9.78
C ALA A 155 8.08 6.85 -9.29
N LEU A 156 8.26 5.76 -10.03
CA LEU A 156 9.29 4.75 -9.79
C LEU A 156 10.60 5.06 -10.53
N HIS A 157 10.74 6.27 -11.10
CA HIS A 157 11.95 6.74 -11.81
C HIS A 157 12.40 5.80 -12.93
N ASP A 158 11.46 5.18 -13.66
CA ASP A 158 11.73 4.15 -14.69
C ASP A 158 12.53 2.93 -14.19
N GLU A 159 12.72 2.80 -12.86
CA GLU A 159 13.45 1.70 -12.22
C GLU A 159 12.53 0.56 -11.76
N GLY A 160 11.20 0.75 -11.82
CA GLY A 160 10.21 -0.31 -11.59
C GLY A 160 10.09 -1.21 -12.82
N GLY A 161 10.23 -2.52 -12.63
CA GLY A 161 9.98 -3.49 -13.70
C GLY A 161 8.51 -3.48 -14.13
N ARG A 162 8.23 -3.95 -15.37
CA ARG A 162 6.84 -4.10 -15.84
C ARG A 162 6.00 -4.97 -14.90
N ASP A 163 6.64 -5.98 -14.29
CA ASP A 163 5.98 -6.89 -13.36
C ASP A 163 5.60 -6.17 -12.05
N ASP A 164 6.45 -5.27 -11.55
CA ASP A 164 6.14 -4.43 -10.37
C ASP A 164 4.97 -3.49 -10.66
N ILE A 165 4.95 -2.82 -11.82
CA ILE A 165 3.86 -1.94 -12.24
C ILE A 165 2.54 -2.72 -12.34
N THR A 166 2.57 -3.91 -12.95
CA THR A 166 1.40 -4.79 -13.06
C THR A 166 0.93 -5.24 -11.68
N ALA A 167 1.85 -5.64 -10.81
CA ALA A 167 1.53 -6.07 -9.46
C ALA A 167 0.85 -4.94 -8.66
N LEU A 168 1.33 -3.70 -8.77
CA LEU A 168 0.78 -2.53 -8.07
C LEU A 168 -0.59 -2.12 -8.60
N LEU A 169 -0.84 -2.21 -9.91
CA LEU A 169 -2.09 -1.74 -10.52
C LEU A 169 -3.17 -2.81 -10.66
N ASP A 170 -2.79 -4.07 -10.75
CA ASP A 170 -3.73 -5.17 -11.01
C ASP A 170 -3.71 -6.27 -9.94
N GLY A 171 -2.65 -6.34 -9.11
CA GLY A 171 -2.46 -7.39 -8.13
C GLY A 171 -3.23 -7.22 -6.83
N VAL A 172 -3.55 -5.98 -6.43
CA VAL A 172 -4.15 -5.69 -5.11
C VAL A 172 -5.55 -6.31 -4.94
N PRO A 173 -6.53 -6.11 -5.84
CA PRO A 173 -7.86 -6.71 -5.66
C PRO A 173 -7.87 -8.24 -5.63
N PRO A 174 -7.09 -8.97 -6.46
CA PRO A 174 -6.97 -10.42 -6.35
C PRO A 174 -6.48 -10.90 -4.98
N VAL A 175 -5.50 -10.21 -4.38
CA VAL A 175 -4.99 -10.54 -3.04
C VAL A 175 -6.11 -10.36 -2.00
N TRP A 176 -6.85 -9.23 -2.07
CA TRP A 176 -7.95 -8.96 -1.15
C TRP A 176 -9.08 -10.01 -1.24
N ARG A 177 -9.48 -10.37 -2.47
CA ARG A 177 -10.49 -11.44 -2.70
C ARG A 177 -10.02 -12.78 -2.15
N ALA A 178 -8.76 -13.15 -2.39
CA ALA A 178 -8.22 -14.40 -1.91
C ALA A 178 -8.19 -14.46 -0.38
N ALA A 179 -7.76 -13.39 0.29
CA ALA A 179 -7.76 -13.28 1.73
C ALA A 179 -9.19 -13.38 2.31
N ALA A 180 -10.15 -12.62 1.72
CA ALA A 180 -11.55 -12.67 2.12
C ALA A 180 -12.15 -14.09 2.00
N ASN A 181 -11.89 -14.77 0.87
CA ASN A 181 -12.39 -16.12 0.63
C ASN A 181 -11.77 -17.18 1.55
N ALA A 182 -10.51 -16.98 1.94
CA ALA A 182 -9.79 -17.87 2.85
C ALA A 182 -10.04 -17.58 4.34
N GLY A 183 -10.78 -16.52 4.67
CA GLY A 183 -10.95 -16.07 6.05
C GLY A 183 -9.65 -15.59 6.68
N HIS A 184 -8.75 -15.00 5.88
CA HIS A 184 -7.47 -14.47 6.31
C HIS A 184 -7.55 -12.94 6.50
N GLY A 185 -6.65 -12.43 7.35
CA GLY A 185 -6.33 -11.02 7.40
C GLY A 185 -5.37 -10.61 6.29
N LEU A 186 -4.99 -9.33 6.28
CA LEU A 186 -4.01 -8.77 5.36
C LEU A 186 -2.94 -7.98 6.11
N LEU A 187 -1.69 -8.20 5.77
CA LEU A 187 -0.55 -7.38 6.15
C LEU A 187 -0.05 -6.65 4.90
N GLY A 188 -0.02 -5.33 4.94
CA GLY A 188 0.67 -4.48 3.99
C GLY A 188 1.77 -3.71 4.71
N ALA A 189 2.97 -3.67 4.16
CA ALA A 189 4.07 -2.91 4.73
C ALA A 189 5.01 -2.40 3.64
N GLN A 190 5.39 -1.12 3.77
CA GLN A 190 6.40 -0.48 2.95
C GLN A 190 7.67 -0.32 3.77
N PHE A 191 8.83 -0.67 3.24
CA PHE A 191 10.09 -0.63 3.98
C PHE A 191 11.32 -0.57 3.07
N ILE A 192 12.46 -0.29 3.66
CA ILE A 192 13.80 -0.42 3.05
C ILE A 192 14.45 -1.65 3.69
N PRO A 193 14.69 -2.74 2.93
CA PRO A 193 15.28 -3.97 3.46
C PRO A 193 16.76 -3.82 3.83
#